data_fc9911b7fb792e985205935bfb1259bc
#
_entry.id   fc9911b7fb792e985205935bfb1259bc
#
_cell.length_a   1.000
_cell.length_b   1.000
_cell.length_c   1.000
_cell.angle_alpha   90.00
_cell.angle_beta   90.00
_cell.angle_gamma   90.00
#
_symmetry.space_group_name_H-M   'P 1'
#
loop_
_entity.id
_entity.type
_entity.pdbx_description
1 polymer ?
#
loop_
_entity_poly.entity_id
_entity_poly.type
_entity_poly.pdbx_seq_one_letter_code
_entity_poly.pdbx_strand_id
1 'polypeptide(L)'
;LVHTEDCGQVSINISKPGITKGQHWHNSKWELFIVVAGHGLIQERNINTGKMVEFEVSGGKIEAIHMIPGWTHNIINLSDTENLVTVMTCNEVFNPEQPDTFFEPV
;
A
#
# COMPACT_ATOMS: atom_id res chain seq x y z
N LEU A 1 -4.38 -10.06 -11.87
CA LEU A 1 -4.87 -8.68 -11.81
C LEU A 1 -6.30 -8.63 -11.29
N VAL A 2 -6.72 -7.44 -10.89
CA VAL A 2 -8.06 -7.21 -10.35
C VAL A 2 -9.05 -6.99 -11.50
N HIS A 3 -10.15 -7.74 -11.49
CA HIS A 3 -11.28 -7.47 -12.37
C HIS A 3 -12.11 -6.32 -11.82
N THR A 4 -12.81 -5.59 -12.67
CA THR A 4 -13.59 -4.42 -12.25
C THR A 4 -14.68 -4.78 -11.24
N GLU A 5 -15.23 -5.97 -11.31
CA GLU A 5 -16.24 -6.47 -10.37
C GLU A 5 -15.68 -6.75 -8.97
N ASP A 6 -14.36 -6.95 -8.85
CA ASP A 6 -13.67 -7.20 -7.57
C ASP A 6 -13.08 -5.93 -6.97
N CYS A 7 -13.19 -4.80 -7.68
CA CYS A 7 -12.63 -3.53 -7.27
C CYS A 7 -13.74 -2.62 -6.72
N GLY A 8 -13.65 -2.29 -5.43
CA GLY A 8 -14.58 -1.36 -4.79
C GLY A 8 -14.15 0.10 -4.93
N GLN A 9 -12.83 0.34 -5.00
CA GLN A 9 -12.28 1.69 -5.03
C GLN A 9 -10.91 1.72 -5.70
N VAL A 10 -10.68 2.77 -6.49
CA VAL A 10 -9.35 3.10 -7.05
C VAL A 10 -8.94 4.45 -6.50
N SER A 11 -7.71 4.55 -6.02
CA SER A 11 -7.13 5.81 -5.51
C SER A 11 -5.77 6.05 -6.13
N ILE A 12 -5.41 7.32 -6.27
CA ILE A 12 -4.06 7.71 -6.66
C ILE A 12 -3.45 8.47 -5.48
N ASN A 13 -2.30 7.98 -5.00
CA ASN A 13 -1.61 8.56 -3.88
C ASN A 13 -0.29 9.17 -4.35
N ILE A 14 -0.04 10.41 -3.93
CA ILE A 14 1.21 11.12 -4.22
C ILE A 14 1.91 11.37 -2.89
N SER A 15 3.09 10.77 -2.72
CA SER A 15 3.93 10.97 -1.54
C SER A 15 5.10 11.86 -1.88
N LYS A 16 5.29 12.90 -1.10
CA LYS A 16 6.44 13.81 -1.22
C LYS A 16 7.73 13.10 -0.83
N PRO A 17 8.91 13.63 -1.24
CA PRO A 17 10.20 13.03 -0.87
C PRO A 17 10.33 12.75 0.63
N GLY A 18 10.85 11.57 0.97
CA GLY A 18 11.11 11.15 2.35
C GLY A 18 9.89 10.77 3.18
N ILE A 19 8.68 10.86 2.65
CA ILE A 19 7.45 10.59 3.40
C ILE A 19 7.19 9.09 3.46
N THR A 20 6.75 8.64 4.63
CA THR A 20 6.22 7.28 4.87
C THR A 20 4.73 7.38 5.12
N LYS A 21 3.95 6.56 4.42
CA LYS A 21 2.50 6.46 4.59
C LYS A 21 2.10 5.03 4.93
N GLY A 22 0.91 4.87 5.51
CA GLY A 22 0.38 3.58 5.92
C GLY A 22 0.60 3.35 7.40
N GLN A 23 1.45 2.38 7.77
CA GLN A 23 1.64 1.93 9.15
C GLN A 23 0.34 1.41 9.74
N HIS A 24 -0.37 0.61 8.95
CA HIS A 24 -1.65 0.05 9.37
C HIS A 24 -1.92 -1.30 8.70
N TRP A 25 -2.90 -2.02 9.23
CA TRP A 25 -3.36 -3.28 8.67
C TRP A 25 -4.89 -3.30 8.59
N HIS A 26 -5.40 -4.25 7.82
CA HIS A 26 -6.83 -4.43 7.60
C HIS A 26 -7.24 -5.84 7.99
N ASN A 27 -8.49 -5.99 8.44
CA ASN A 27 -9.02 -7.29 8.85
C ASN A 27 -9.60 -8.09 7.67
N SER A 28 -10.35 -7.44 6.80
CA SER A 28 -10.98 -8.08 5.63
C SER A 28 -10.62 -7.41 4.30
N LYS A 29 -10.31 -6.13 4.33
CA LYS A 29 -9.96 -5.36 3.14
C LYS A 29 -8.57 -5.77 2.63
N TRP A 30 -8.45 -5.94 1.31
CA TRP A 30 -7.15 -6.12 0.65
C TRP A 30 -6.95 -5.03 -0.40
N GLU A 31 -5.70 -4.75 -0.70
CA GLU A 31 -5.31 -3.69 -1.63
C GLU A 31 -4.23 -4.19 -2.59
N LEU A 32 -4.18 -3.60 -3.78
CA LEU A 32 -3.03 -3.70 -4.68
C LEU A 32 -2.42 -2.32 -4.84
N PHE A 33 -1.12 -2.23 -4.65
CA PHE A 33 -0.35 -1.01 -4.85
C PHE A 33 0.51 -1.15 -6.10
N ILE A 34 0.39 -0.18 -7.02
CA ILE A 34 1.17 -0.14 -8.26
C ILE A 34 1.87 1.21 -8.31
N VAL A 35 3.19 1.23 -8.15
CA VAL A 35 3.98 2.46 -8.28
C VAL A 35 4.21 2.74 -9.75
N VAL A 36 3.85 3.93 -10.18
CA VAL A 36 3.92 4.35 -11.61
C VAL A 36 4.91 5.48 -11.85
N ALA A 37 5.39 6.15 -10.79
CA ALA A 37 6.45 7.16 -10.88
C ALA A 37 7.19 7.25 -9.55
N GLY A 38 8.48 7.52 -9.60
CA GLY A 38 9.33 7.65 -8.42
C GLY A 38 9.98 6.33 -8.00
N HIS A 39 10.54 6.33 -6.79
CA HIS A 39 11.27 5.20 -6.23
C HIS A 39 10.93 5.06 -4.75
N GLY A 40 10.52 3.89 -4.34
CA GLY A 40 10.06 3.65 -2.97
C GLY A 40 10.35 2.26 -2.45
N LEU A 41 9.94 2.06 -1.19
CA LEU A 41 10.02 0.78 -0.50
C LEU A 41 8.67 0.50 0.13
N ILE A 42 8.15 -0.70 -0.07
CA ILE A 42 6.97 -1.21 0.62
C ILE A 42 7.43 -2.24 1.63
N GLN A 43 7.01 -2.09 2.88
CA GLN A 43 7.28 -3.05 3.95
C GLN A 43 5.97 -3.63 4.44
N GLU A 44 5.96 -4.95 4.68
CA GLU A 44 4.80 -5.66 5.22
C GLU A 44 5.26 -6.59 6.34
N ARG A 45 4.53 -6.61 7.45
CA ARG A 45 4.80 -7.51 8.58
C ARG A 45 3.51 -8.20 9.00
N ASN A 46 3.56 -9.52 9.13
CA ASN A 46 2.45 -10.31 9.68
C ASN A 46 2.28 -9.96 11.16
N ILE A 47 1.09 -9.51 11.56
CA ILE A 47 0.82 -9.05 12.92
C ILE A 47 0.86 -10.18 13.95
N ASN A 48 0.70 -11.44 13.53
CA ASN A 48 0.70 -12.61 14.42
C ASN A 48 2.06 -13.30 14.50
N THR A 49 2.74 -13.47 13.37
CA THR A 49 4.00 -14.22 13.31
C THR A 49 5.24 -13.33 13.40
N GLY A 50 5.09 -12.04 13.09
CA GLY A 50 6.20 -11.10 13.01
C GLY A 50 7.04 -11.24 11.74
N LYS A 51 6.67 -12.14 10.82
CA LYS A 51 7.38 -12.28 9.55
C LYS A 51 7.29 -10.99 8.76
N MET A 52 8.42 -10.54 8.23
CA MET A 52 8.53 -9.31 7.47
C MET A 52 8.99 -9.56 6.04
N VAL A 53 8.41 -8.83 5.09
CA VAL A 53 8.85 -8.80 3.69
C VAL A 53 8.95 -7.36 3.22
N GLU A 54 9.84 -7.13 2.25
CA GLU A 54 10.07 -5.79 1.69
C GLU A 54 10.14 -5.88 0.17
N PHE A 55 9.62 -4.83 -0.49
CA PHE A 55 9.62 -4.72 -1.95
C PHE A 55 10.12 -3.33 -2.34
N GLU A 56 11.23 -3.27 -3.06
CA GLU A 56 11.68 -2.05 -3.69
C GLU A 56 10.85 -1.83 -4.96
N VAL A 57 10.27 -0.63 -5.12
CA VAL A 57 9.32 -0.33 -6.18
C VAL A 57 9.70 0.96 -6.90
N SER A 58 9.42 1.03 -8.20
CA SER A 58 9.71 2.22 -9.00
C SER A 58 8.80 2.32 -10.22
N GLY A 59 8.71 3.53 -10.78
CA GLY A 59 8.02 3.77 -12.04
C GLY A 59 8.73 3.13 -13.24
N GLY A 60 10.01 2.82 -13.11
CA GLY A 60 10.79 2.15 -14.15
C GLY A 60 10.52 0.65 -14.26
N LYS A 61 9.91 0.06 -13.25
CA LYS A 61 9.53 -1.36 -13.23
C LYS A 61 8.16 -1.50 -12.58
N ILE A 62 7.14 -1.63 -13.41
CA ILE A 62 5.75 -1.69 -12.94
C ILE A 62 5.46 -3.08 -12.36
N GLU A 63 5.12 -3.10 -11.07
CA GLU A 63 4.76 -4.31 -10.34
C GLU A 63 3.56 -4.02 -9.46
N ALA A 64 2.66 -5.00 -9.31
CA ALA A 64 1.54 -4.92 -8.37
C ALA A 64 1.94 -5.62 -7.07
N ILE A 65 1.88 -4.90 -5.96
CA ILE A 65 2.18 -5.43 -4.63
C ILE A 65 0.87 -5.60 -3.86
N HIS A 66 0.62 -6.82 -3.40
CA HIS A 66 -0.61 -7.18 -2.71
C HIS A 66 -0.48 -6.93 -1.20
N MET A 67 -1.38 -6.09 -0.67
CA MET A 67 -1.52 -5.83 0.77
C MET A 67 -2.64 -6.72 1.30
N ILE A 68 -2.26 -7.87 1.88
CA ILE A 68 -3.24 -8.85 2.35
C ILE A 68 -3.71 -8.56 3.78
N PRO A 69 -4.93 -8.98 4.15
CA PRO A 69 -5.41 -8.82 5.52
C PRO A 69 -4.47 -9.44 6.55
N GLY A 70 -4.36 -8.81 7.71
CA GLY A 70 -3.52 -9.31 8.80
C GLY A 70 -2.03 -8.99 8.69
N TRP A 71 -1.63 -8.21 7.69
CA TRP A 71 -0.27 -7.71 7.53
C TRP A 71 -0.27 -6.20 7.62
N THR A 72 0.44 -5.66 8.61
CA THR A 72 0.65 -4.22 8.66
C THR A 72 1.63 -3.81 7.56
N HIS A 73 1.36 -2.69 6.90
CA HIS A 73 2.13 -2.26 5.75
C HIS A 73 2.38 -0.76 5.75
N ASN A 74 3.41 -0.36 5.02
CA ASN A 74 3.71 1.02 4.74
C ASN A 74 4.23 1.17 3.31
N ILE A 75 4.35 2.41 2.85
CA ILE A 75 5.06 2.76 1.64
C ILE A 75 5.92 3.99 1.92
N ILE A 76 7.21 3.90 1.57
CA ILE A 76 8.23 4.91 1.86
C ILE A 76 8.74 5.48 0.56
N ASN A 77 8.71 6.81 0.43
CA ASN A 77 9.39 7.46 -0.70
C ASN A 77 10.88 7.59 -0.37
N LEU A 78 11.71 6.86 -1.10
CA LEU A 78 13.17 6.83 -0.91
C LEU A 78 13.89 7.98 -1.62
N SER A 79 13.21 8.74 -2.46
CA SER A 79 13.81 9.86 -3.18
C SER A 79 13.90 11.11 -2.29
N ASP A 80 14.95 11.91 -2.49
CA ASP A 80 15.10 13.22 -1.86
C ASP A 80 14.48 14.34 -2.71
N THR A 81 14.13 14.06 -3.95
CA THR A 81 13.76 15.10 -4.93
C THR A 81 12.44 14.84 -5.66
N GLU A 82 12.03 13.60 -5.81
CA GLU A 82 10.89 13.22 -6.64
C GLU A 82 9.72 12.70 -5.81
N ASN A 83 8.51 12.97 -6.30
CA ASN A 83 7.30 12.39 -5.73
C ASN A 83 7.19 10.90 -6.07
N LEU A 84 6.60 10.14 -5.17
CA LEU A 84 6.22 8.75 -5.39
C LEU A 84 4.74 8.72 -5.72
N VAL A 85 4.39 8.21 -6.91
CA VAL A 85 3.00 8.11 -7.36
C VAL A 85 2.58 6.66 -7.38
N THR A 86 1.54 6.36 -6.64
CA THR A 86 1.02 4.99 -6.46
C THR A 86 -0.45 4.94 -6.83
N VAL A 87 -0.81 3.99 -7.70
CA VAL A 87 -2.20 3.63 -7.95
C VAL A 87 -2.55 2.52 -6.96
N MET A 88 -3.62 2.71 -6.21
CA MET A 88 -4.08 1.76 -5.20
C MET A 88 -5.49 1.30 -5.57
N THR A 89 -5.68 -0.02 -5.62
CA THR A 89 -7.02 -0.61 -5.79
C THR A 89 -7.37 -1.37 -4.52
N CYS A 90 -8.65 -1.37 -4.19
CA CYS A 90 -9.17 -1.97 -2.96
C CYS A 90 -10.45 -2.73 -3.28
N ASN A 91 -10.69 -3.85 -2.61
CA ASN A 91 -11.86 -4.68 -2.86
C ASN A 91 -13.17 -4.08 -2.35
N GLU A 92 -13.11 -3.03 -1.52
CA GLU A 92 -14.31 -2.39 -0.99
C GLU A 92 -14.15 -0.87 -0.94
N VAL A 93 -15.28 -0.16 -0.94
CA VAL A 93 -15.30 1.29 -0.78
C VAL A 93 -14.98 1.65 0.67
N PHE A 94 -14.17 2.68 0.88
CA PHE A 94 -13.88 3.19 2.22
C PHE A 94 -15.17 3.62 2.93
N ASN A 95 -15.37 3.09 4.13
CA ASN A 95 -16.50 3.44 4.99
C ASN A 95 -15.97 4.09 6.27
N PRO A 96 -16.15 5.41 6.47
CA PRO A 96 -15.63 6.09 7.66
C PRO A 96 -16.27 5.64 8.97
N GLU A 97 -17.45 4.99 8.94
CA GLU A 97 -18.09 4.45 10.12
C GLU A 97 -17.52 3.08 10.53
N GLN A 98 -16.99 2.35 9.56
CA GLN A 98 -16.32 1.05 9.75
C GLN A 98 -15.09 0.98 8.86
N PRO A 99 -14.03 1.72 9.18
CA PRO A 99 -12.90 1.89 8.27
C PRO A 99 -12.05 0.62 8.06
N ASP A 100 -12.19 -0.39 8.89
CA ASP A 100 -11.37 -1.61 8.84
C ASP A 100 -9.87 -1.30 8.70
N THR A 101 -9.42 -0.31 9.46
CA THR A 101 -8.02 0.15 9.44
C THR A 101 -7.53 0.28 10.86
N PHE A 102 -6.41 -0.42 11.17
CA PHE A 102 -5.84 -0.48 12.50
C PHE A 102 -4.38 -0.03 12.43
N PHE A 103 -4.04 0.99 13.20
CA PHE A 103 -2.68 1.52 13.21
C PHE A 103 -1.74 0.57 13.94
N GLU A 104 -0.66 0.20 13.26
CA GLU A 104 0.43 -0.59 13.84
C GLU A 104 1.67 -0.41 12.97
N PRO A 105 2.74 0.24 13.47
CA PRO A 105 3.96 0.41 12.68
C PRO A 105 4.57 -0.92 12.23
N VAL A 106 5.11 -0.93 11.06
CA VAL A 106 5.85 -2.08 10.52
C VAL A 106 7.23 -2.26 11.27
#